data_48a09b78828903590d991a1448def45a
#
_entry.id   48a09b78828903590d991a1448def45a
#
_cell.length_a   1.000
_cell.length_b   1.000
_cell.length_c   1.000
_cell.angle_alpha   90.00
_cell.angle_beta   90.00
_cell.angle_gamma   90.00
#
_symmetry.space_group_name_H-M   'P 1'
#
loop_
_entity.id
_entity.type
_entity.pdbx_description
1 polymer ?
#
loop_
_entity_poly.entity_id
_entity_poly.type
_entity_poly.pdbx_seq_one_letter_code
_entity_poly.pdbx_strand_id
1 'polypeptide(L)'
;MSEILVVGSLAYDSIKTPSGSADRALGGSANYFSLAASLFAKVRVVGVVGEDYDQKDYDLLNARGVDLAGLSKVPGKTFHWEGAYEGDMNEAKTLKTELNVFEHFNPQLPEHFKDSSFVFLANIAPELQLQVLEQVNSPKFVGMDSMNLWLTIKKDKVIEVLKKSGSCLDQ
;
A
#
# COMPACT_ATOMS: atom_id res chain seq x y z
N MET A 1 12.03 -4.63 -19.14
CA MET A 1 10.70 -4.81 -18.55
C MET A 1 10.38 -3.55 -17.75
N SER A 2 9.13 -3.09 -17.82
CA SER A 2 8.69 -1.95 -16.99
C SER A 2 8.81 -2.29 -15.50
N GLU A 3 9.21 -1.31 -14.70
CA GLU A 3 9.35 -1.44 -13.26
C GLU A 3 8.33 -0.56 -12.57
N ILE A 4 7.57 -1.13 -11.65
CA ILE A 4 6.51 -0.44 -10.91
C ILE A 4 6.95 -0.32 -9.44
N LEU A 5 7.10 0.91 -8.97
CA LEU A 5 7.25 1.20 -7.55
C LEU A 5 5.86 1.22 -6.90
N VAL A 6 5.68 0.46 -5.84
CA VAL A 6 4.44 0.41 -5.04
C VAL A 6 4.77 0.87 -3.62
N VAL A 7 4.11 1.90 -3.15
CA VAL A 7 4.30 2.40 -1.77
C VAL A 7 2.97 2.40 -1.04
N GLY A 8 2.88 1.72 0.09
CA GLY A 8 1.63 1.66 0.83
C GLY A 8 1.60 0.67 1.99
N SER A 9 0.40 0.33 2.42
CA SER A 9 0.18 -0.56 3.55
C SER A 9 0.41 -2.02 3.20
N LEU A 10 1.19 -2.69 4.05
CA LEU A 10 1.21 -4.14 4.21
C LEU A 10 0.60 -4.43 5.57
N ALA A 11 -0.44 -5.25 5.62
CA ALA A 11 -1.29 -5.40 6.79
C ALA A 11 -1.80 -6.82 6.95
N TYR A 12 -2.46 -7.04 8.07
CA TYR A 12 -3.36 -8.17 8.26
C TYR A 12 -4.78 -7.68 8.46
N ASP A 13 -5.73 -8.39 7.86
CA ASP A 13 -7.15 -8.09 7.97
C ASP A 13 -7.89 -9.25 8.64
N SER A 14 -8.71 -8.94 9.64
CA SER A 14 -9.70 -9.85 10.20
C SER A 14 -11.08 -9.46 9.70
N ILE A 15 -11.73 -10.36 8.98
CA ILE A 15 -12.94 -10.07 8.23
C ILE A 15 -14.07 -10.97 8.70
N LYS A 16 -15.25 -10.38 8.95
CA LYS A 16 -16.50 -11.09 9.22
C LYS A 16 -17.48 -10.84 8.10
N THR A 17 -18.14 -11.90 7.62
CA THR A 17 -19.18 -11.85 6.60
C THR A 17 -20.35 -12.76 7.02
N PRO A 18 -21.53 -12.65 6.40
CA PRO A 18 -22.63 -13.60 6.64
C PRO A 18 -22.26 -15.06 6.31
N SER A 19 -21.27 -15.28 5.42
CA SER A 19 -20.83 -16.60 4.99
C SER A 19 -19.69 -17.19 5.82
N GLY A 20 -19.09 -16.43 6.72
CA GLY A 20 -17.99 -16.87 7.56
C GLY A 20 -17.03 -15.76 7.96
N SER A 21 -15.93 -16.14 8.57
CA SER A 21 -14.90 -15.20 9.00
C SER A 21 -13.50 -15.69 8.62
N ALA A 22 -12.62 -14.74 8.36
CA ALA A 22 -11.18 -14.97 8.24
C ALA A 22 -10.48 -14.14 9.30
N ASP A 23 -9.58 -14.75 10.04
CA ASP A 23 -8.77 -14.05 11.02
C ASP A 23 -7.35 -13.91 10.49
N ARG A 24 -6.79 -12.71 10.62
CA ARG A 24 -5.42 -12.40 10.24
C ARG A 24 -5.04 -12.85 8.81
N ALA A 25 -5.94 -12.59 7.86
CA ALA A 25 -5.65 -12.79 6.44
C ALA A 25 -4.64 -11.73 5.94
N LEU A 26 -3.83 -12.09 4.95
CA LEU A 26 -2.94 -11.11 4.30
C LEU A 26 -3.77 -9.94 3.75
N GLY A 27 -3.43 -8.74 4.13
CA GLY A 27 -4.13 -7.50 3.83
C GLY A 27 -3.21 -6.37 3.39
N GLY A 28 -3.77 -5.20 3.23
CA GLY A 28 -3.06 -4.01 2.80
C GLY A 28 -2.99 -3.83 1.28
N SER A 29 -3.23 -2.60 0.85
CA SER A 29 -3.33 -2.24 -0.57
C SER A 29 -2.02 -2.49 -1.34
N ALA A 30 -0.86 -2.27 -0.72
CA ALA A 30 0.42 -2.54 -1.36
C ALA A 30 0.68 -4.04 -1.56
N ASN A 31 0.25 -4.91 -0.63
CA ASN A 31 0.35 -6.36 -0.81
C ASN A 31 -0.43 -6.83 -2.05
N TYR A 32 -1.73 -6.48 -2.11
CA TYR A 32 -2.60 -6.91 -3.19
C TYR A 32 -2.16 -6.38 -4.54
N PHE A 33 -1.84 -5.08 -4.61
CA PHE A 33 -1.37 -4.49 -5.86
C PHE A 33 -0.05 -5.14 -6.31
N SER A 34 0.91 -5.35 -5.40
CA SER A 34 2.20 -5.95 -5.73
C SER A 34 2.04 -7.37 -6.26
N LEU A 35 1.19 -8.19 -5.63
CA LEU A 35 0.92 -9.55 -6.10
C LEU A 35 0.26 -9.57 -7.49
N ALA A 36 -0.72 -8.70 -7.74
CA ALA A 36 -1.38 -8.60 -9.03
C ALA A 36 -0.43 -8.05 -10.12
N ALA A 37 0.28 -6.98 -9.84
CA ALA A 37 1.19 -6.34 -10.79
C ALA A 37 2.40 -7.22 -11.15
N SER A 38 2.85 -8.09 -10.22
CA SER A 38 3.97 -9.02 -10.45
C SER A 38 3.72 -10.02 -11.59
N LEU A 39 2.46 -10.21 -11.99
CA LEU A 39 2.11 -11.04 -13.15
C LEU A 39 2.47 -10.38 -14.49
N PHE A 40 2.68 -9.06 -14.52
CA PHE A 40 2.84 -8.28 -15.74
C PHE A 40 4.14 -7.48 -15.80
N ALA A 41 4.73 -7.14 -14.63
CA ALA A 41 5.88 -6.26 -14.55
C ALA A 41 6.77 -6.64 -13.35
N LYS A 42 8.00 -6.10 -13.32
CA LYS A 42 8.81 -6.11 -12.11
C LYS A 42 8.21 -5.13 -11.09
N VAL A 43 8.06 -5.56 -9.87
CA VAL A 43 7.50 -4.75 -8.78
C VAL A 43 8.55 -4.50 -7.71
N ARG A 44 8.59 -3.26 -7.22
CA ARG A 44 9.41 -2.78 -6.11
C ARG A 44 8.46 -2.29 -5.03
N VAL A 45 8.54 -2.82 -3.81
CA VAL A 45 7.63 -2.42 -2.74
C VAL A 45 8.36 -1.62 -1.67
N VAL A 46 7.72 -0.56 -1.20
CA VAL A 46 8.14 0.22 -0.03
C VAL A 46 7.01 0.21 0.99
N GLY A 47 7.34 -0.22 2.20
CA GLY A 47 6.40 -0.32 3.29
C GLY A 47 7.07 -0.67 4.60
N VAL A 48 6.27 -0.84 5.65
CA VAL A 48 6.74 -1.25 6.98
C VAL A 48 5.85 -2.36 7.53
N VAL A 49 6.48 -3.34 8.15
CA VAL A 49 5.82 -4.44 8.86
C VAL A 49 6.46 -4.65 10.23
N GLY A 50 5.71 -5.25 11.15
CA GLY A 50 6.21 -5.65 12.45
C GLY A 50 6.96 -6.98 12.44
N GLU A 51 7.51 -7.35 13.59
CA GLU A 51 8.19 -8.64 13.79
C GLU A 51 7.25 -9.84 13.59
N ASP A 52 5.97 -9.62 13.78
CA ASP A 52 4.90 -10.61 13.61
C ASP A 52 4.47 -10.84 12.15
N TYR A 53 5.12 -10.15 11.18
CA TYR A 53 4.84 -10.41 9.76
C TYR A 53 5.34 -11.80 9.39
N ASP A 54 4.40 -12.65 8.96
CA ASP A 54 4.64 -14.07 8.73
C ASP A 54 5.66 -14.29 7.61
N GLN A 55 6.59 -15.20 7.83
CA GLN A 55 7.60 -15.55 6.82
C GLN A 55 6.96 -16.05 5.52
N LYS A 56 5.85 -16.80 5.61
CA LYS A 56 5.12 -17.29 4.42
C LYS A 56 4.63 -16.16 3.50
N ASP A 57 4.25 -15.00 4.09
CA ASP A 57 3.73 -13.85 3.33
C ASP A 57 4.88 -13.07 2.69
N TYR A 58 6.02 -12.98 3.40
CA TYR A 58 7.27 -12.48 2.82
C TYR A 58 7.74 -13.37 1.65
N ASP A 59 7.73 -14.68 1.85
CA ASP A 59 8.14 -15.64 0.84
C ASP A 59 7.20 -15.63 -0.37
N LEU A 60 5.91 -15.38 -0.17
CA LEU A 60 4.94 -15.22 -1.25
C LEU A 60 5.30 -14.05 -2.18
N LEU A 61 5.60 -12.88 -1.62
CA LEU A 61 6.03 -11.71 -2.40
C LEU A 61 7.36 -11.98 -3.11
N ASN A 62 8.32 -12.57 -2.40
CA ASN A 62 9.63 -12.89 -2.94
C ASN A 62 9.55 -13.92 -4.09
N ALA A 63 8.73 -14.97 -3.95
CA ALA A 63 8.49 -15.98 -4.99
C ALA A 63 7.84 -15.40 -6.26
N ARG A 64 7.14 -14.28 -6.14
CA ARG A 64 6.59 -13.51 -7.27
C ARG A 64 7.59 -12.53 -7.87
N GLY A 65 8.84 -12.51 -7.40
CA GLY A 65 9.89 -11.63 -7.89
C GLY A 65 9.70 -10.16 -7.50
N VAL A 66 8.93 -9.89 -6.44
CA VAL A 66 8.80 -8.55 -5.89
C VAL A 66 10.10 -8.17 -5.18
N ASP A 67 10.67 -7.03 -5.54
CA ASP A 67 11.85 -6.48 -4.86
C ASP A 67 11.44 -5.87 -3.52
N LEU A 68 11.89 -6.48 -2.44
CA LEU A 68 11.55 -6.14 -1.06
C LEU A 68 12.61 -5.26 -0.37
N ALA A 69 13.59 -4.70 -1.12
CA ALA A 69 14.63 -3.85 -0.54
C ALA A 69 14.08 -2.60 0.17
N GLY A 70 12.88 -2.17 -0.18
CA GLY A 70 12.16 -1.07 0.48
C GLY A 70 11.22 -1.49 1.60
N LEU A 71 11.12 -2.80 1.91
CA LEU A 71 10.27 -3.30 2.99
C LEU A 71 11.06 -3.34 4.31
N SER A 72 10.67 -2.49 5.25
CA SER A 72 11.29 -2.43 6.59
C SER A 72 10.54 -3.34 7.56
N LYS A 73 11.27 -4.21 8.26
CA LYS A 73 10.76 -4.98 9.39
C LYS A 73 11.28 -4.36 10.69
N VAL A 74 10.38 -3.91 11.56
CA VAL A 74 10.74 -3.17 12.77
C VAL A 74 10.08 -3.79 14.01
N PRO A 75 10.63 -3.54 15.23
CA PRO A 75 10.02 -4.03 16.46
C PRO A 75 8.57 -3.56 16.62
N GLY A 76 7.68 -4.50 16.98
CA GLY A 76 6.26 -4.24 17.16
C GLY A 76 5.38 -5.12 16.27
N LYS A 77 4.10 -4.79 16.21
CA LYS A 77 3.11 -5.53 15.43
C LYS A 77 2.89 -4.85 14.07
N THR A 78 2.58 -5.67 13.06
CA THR A 78 2.11 -5.23 11.75
C THR A 78 0.75 -4.53 11.86
N PHE A 79 0.47 -3.59 10.97
CA PHE A 79 -0.84 -2.96 10.83
C PHE A 79 -1.92 -4.03 10.75
N HIS A 80 -2.98 -3.86 11.56
CA HIS A 80 -4.10 -4.78 11.60
C HIS A 80 -5.42 -4.02 11.52
N TRP A 81 -6.29 -4.47 10.62
CA TRP A 81 -7.64 -3.97 10.45
C TRP A 81 -8.66 -5.09 10.70
N GLU A 82 -9.73 -4.76 11.41
CA GLU A 82 -10.86 -5.65 11.61
C GLU A 82 -12.12 -5.00 11.06
N GLY A 83 -12.84 -5.73 10.21
CA GLY A 83 -14.06 -5.25 9.60
C GLY A 83 -15.13 -6.32 9.43
N ALA A 84 -16.36 -5.85 9.28
CA ALA A 84 -17.51 -6.68 8.97
C ALA A 84 -18.20 -6.19 7.69
N TYR A 85 -18.60 -7.14 6.87
CA TYR A 85 -19.47 -6.91 5.72
C TYR A 85 -20.83 -7.49 6.01
N GLU A 86 -21.87 -6.68 5.83
CA GLU A 86 -23.25 -7.03 6.11
C GLU A 86 -24.12 -6.80 4.84
N GLY A 87 -25.29 -7.40 4.79
CA GLY A 87 -26.24 -7.21 3.70
C GLY A 87 -25.69 -7.58 2.34
N ASP A 88 -25.62 -6.63 1.42
CA ASP A 88 -25.13 -6.79 0.06
C ASP A 88 -23.57 -6.84 -0.05
N MET A 89 -22.88 -6.72 1.07
CA MET A 89 -21.41 -6.77 1.19
C MET A 89 -20.65 -5.67 0.42
N ASN A 90 -21.32 -4.61 0.00
CA ASN A 90 -20.69 -3.51 -0.73
C ASN A 90 -19.89 -2.56 0.16
N GLU A 91 -20.25 -2.47 1.44
CA GLU A 91 -19.59 -1.60 2.40
C GLU A 91 -19.05 -2.39 3.59
N ALA A 92 -17.80 -2.13 3.93
CA ALA A 92 -17.16 -2.65 5.13
C ALA A 92 -17.42 -1.73 6.31
N LYS A 93 -17.94 -2.28 7.40
CA LYS A 93 -17.99 -1.61 8.70
C LYS A 93 -16.69 -1.88 9.44
N THR A 94 -15.87 -0.85 9.64
CA THR A 94 -14.67 -0.95 10.46
C THR A 94 -15.04 -1.22 11.91
N LEU A 95 -14.54 -2.30 12.47
CA LEU A 95 -14.69 -2.66 13.88
C LEU A 95 -13.48 -2.23 14.70
N LYS A 96 -12.27 -2.38 14.14
CA LYS A 96 -11.02 -2.02 14.81
C LYS A 96 -9.94 -1.64 13.79
N THR A 97 -9.10 -0.69 14.16
CA THR A 97 -7.91 -0.33 13.40
C THR A 97 -6.73 -0.21 14.36
N GLU A 98 -5.72 -1.02 14.18
CA GLU A 98 -4.47 -0.99 14.94
C GLU A 98 -3.33 -0.65 13.98
N LEU A 99 -2.97 0.62 13.92
CA LEU A 99 -1.89 1.08 13.04
C LEU A 99 -0.54 0.45 13.40
N ASN A 100 -0.28 0.24 14.70
CA ASN A 100 0.94 -0.39 15.18
C ASN A 100 2.19 0.28 14.57
N VAL A 101 3.12 -0.49 14.00
CA VAL A 101 4.35 0.08 13.38
C VAL A 101 4.04 1.02 12.22
N PHE A 102 2.89 0.89 11.58
CA PHE A 102 2.48 1.74 10.46
C PHE A 102 2.17 3.18 10.89
N GLU A 103 1.85 3.42 12.16
CA GLU A 103 1.61 4.78 12.70
C GLU A 103 2.81 5.72 12.49
N HIS A 104 4.01 5.15 12.50
CA HIS A 104 5.27 5.88 12.34
C HIS A 104 5.91 5.66 10.98
N PHE A 105 5.15 5.11 10.03
CA PHE A 105 5.66 4.88 8.68
C PHE A 105 6.05 6.18 8.01
N ASN A 106 7.30 6.25 7.60
CA ASN A 106 7.88 7.34 6.84
C ASN A 106 8.57 6.74 5.60
N PRO A 107 7.96 6.79 4.41
CA PRO A 107 8.49 6.15 3.23
C PRO A 107 9.85 6.71 2.82
N GLN A 108 10.87 5.87 2.84
CA GLN A 108 12.21 6.19 2.35
C GLN A 108 12.50 5.26 1.18
N LEU A 109 12.69 5.82 -0.01
CA LEU A 109 12.94 5.05 -1.21
C LEU A 109 14.42 4.63 -1.28
N PRO A 110 14.74 3.33 -1.44
CA PRO A 110 16.06 2.92 -1.86
C PRO A 110 16.48 3.66 -3.14
N GLU A 111 17.77 3.99 -3.28
CA GLU A 111 18.23 4.84 -4.38
C GLU A 111 17.83 4.29 -5.76
N HIS A 112 17.98 2.98 -5.95
CA HIS A 112 17.62 2.32 -7.22
C HIS A 112 16.09 2.21 -7.46
N PHE A 113 15.24 2.60 -6.49
CA PHE A 113 13.78 2.68 -6.68
C PHE A 113 13.34 4.03 -7.21
N LYS A 114 14.13 5.09 -7.00
CA LYS A 114 13.78 6.46 -7.38
C LYS A 114 13.62 6.65 -8.90
N ASP A 115 14.28 5.81 -9.70
CA ASP A 115 14.19 5.83 -11.18
C ASP A 115 13.08 4.91 -11.73
N SER A 116 12.11 4.52 -10.92
CA SER A 116 10.99 3.69 -11.36
C SER A 116 10.12 4.44 -12.36
N SER A 117 9.91 3.86 -13.55
CA SER A 117 9.12 4.49 -14.61
C SER A 117 7.63 4.60 -14.28
N PHE A 118 7.12 3.70 -13.44
CA PHE A 118 5.73 3.66 -13.02
C PHE A 118 5.68 3.66 -11.50
N VAL A 119 4.78 4.45 -10.95
CA VAL A 119 4.57 4.55 -9.50
C VAL A 119 3.11 4.29 -9.17
N PHE A 120 2.87 3.44 -8.21
CA PHE A 120 1.55 3.24 -7.62
C PHE A 120 1.59 3.66 -6.15
N LEU A 121 0.89 4.74 -5.85
CA LEU A 121 0.68 5.26 -4.51
C LEU A 121 -0.52 4.54 -3.92
N ALA A 122 -0.28 3.39 -3.27
CA ALA A 122 -1.32 2.61 -2.65
C ALA A 122 -1.96 3.38 -1.48
N ASN A 123 -3.09 2.89 -0.96
CA ASN A 123 -3.87 3.59 0.05
C ASN A 123 -3.09 3.81 1.36
N ILE A 124 -2.64 5.03 1.55
CA ILE A 124 -2.01 5.57 2.76
C ILE A 124 -2.40 7.04 2.95
N ALA A 125 -1.96 7.66 4.03
CA ALA A 125 -2.18 9.11 4.23
C ALA A 125 -1.63 9.91 3.03
N PRO A 126 -2.39 10.85 2.47
CA PRO A 126 -1.99 11.57 1.26
C PRO A 126 -0.71 12.39 1.43
N GLU A 127 -0.36 12.80 2.66
CA GLU A 127 0.93 13.44 2.94
C GLU A 127 2.11 12.50 2.66
N LEU A 128 1.97 11.21 2.99
CA LEU A 128 3.00 10.20 2.70
C LEU A 128 3.09 9.92 1.20
N GLN A 129 1.95 9.94 0.50
CA GLN A 129 1.94 9.84 -0.96
C GLN A 129 2.69 11.01 -1.61
N LEU A 130 2.50 12.25 -1.09
CA LEU A 130 3.25 13.44 -1.55
C LEU A 130 4.75 13.29 -1.29
N GLN A 131 5.16 12.80 -0.12
CA GLN A 131 6.57 12.54 0.19
C GLN A 131 7.21 11.53 -0.77
N VAL A 132 6.47 10.53 -1.23
CA VAL A 132 6.96 9.60 -2.25
C VAL A 132 7.19 10.31 -3.58
N LEU A 133 6.25 11.16 -3.99
CA LEU A 133 6.37 11.93 -5.24
C LEU A 133 7.56 12.89 -5.24
N GLU A 134 7.99 13.37 -4.07
CA GLU A 134 9.17 14.22 -3.93
C GLU A 134 10.50 13.45 -4.05
N GLN A 135 10.47 12.12 -3.93
CA GLN A 135 11.64 11.27 -3.98
C GLN A 135 11.86 10.58 -5.34
N VAL A 136 10.81 10.45 -6.16
CA VAL A 136 10.90 9.77 -7.46
C VAL A 136 11.40 10.71 -8.56
N ASN A 137 12.22 10.16 -9.48
CA ASN A 137 12.81 10.90 -10.59
C ASN A 137 11.95 10.73 -11.86
N SER A 138 11.16 11.74 -12.22
CA SER A 138 10.44 11.84 -13.51
C SER A 138 9.73 10.54 -13.94
N PRO A 139 8.79 10.00 -13.15
CA PRO A 139 8.05 8.81 -13.54
C PRO A 139 7.19 9.10 -14.77
N LYS A 140 7.04 8.11 -15.66
CA LYS A 140 6.19 8.20 -16.86
C LYS A 140 4.70 8.17 -16.52
N PHE A 141 4.35 7.53 -15.42
CA PHE A 141 2.98 7.43 -14.97
C PHE A 141 2.93 7.24 -13.45
N VAL A 142 2.00 7.92 -12.82
CA VAL A 142 1.68 7.78 -11.41
C VAL A 142 0.20 7.45 -11.27
N GLY A 143 -0.11 6.26 -10.75
CA GLY A 143 -1.44 5.89 -10.28
C GLY A 143 -1.54 6.05 -8.78
N MET A 144 -2.73 6.35 -8.28
CA MET A 144 -2.97 6.41 -6.85
C MET A 144 -4.25 5.69 -6.45
N ASP A 145 -4.26 5.21 -5.22
CA ASP A 145 -5.42 4.68 -4.52
C ASP A 145 -5.74 5.55 -3.29
N SER A 146 -7.00 5.60 -2.92
CA SER A 146 -7.49 6.36 -1.77
C SER A 146 -8.72 5.67 -1.17
N MET A 147 -9.20 6.15 -0.03
CA MET A 147 -10.41 5.64 0.62
C MET A 147 -11.26 6.78 1.18
N ASN A 148 -12.52 6.46 1.52
CA ASN A 148 -13.49 7.41 2.03
C ASN A 148 -12.98 8.24 3.22
N LEU A 149 -12.15 7.64 4.08
CA LEU A 149 -11.55 8.37 5.20
C LEU A 149 -10.76 9.59 4.71
N TRP A 150 -9.83 9.39 3.77
CA TRP A 150 -8.99 10.48 3.26
C TRP A 150 -9.78 11.51 2.48
N LEU A 151 -10.77 11.05 1.69
CA LEU A 151 -11.67 11.92 0.95
C LEU A 151 -12.52 12.80 1.87
N THR A 152 -12.79 12.32 3.10
CA THR A 152 -13.58 13.07 4.08
C THR A 152 -12.73 14.04 4.89
N ILE A 153 -11.58 13.57 5.44
CA ILE A 153 -10.83 14.36 6.42
C ILE A 153 -9.62 15.11 5.84
N LYS A 154 -9.14 14.73 4.63
CA LYS A 154 -7.94 15.29 3.98
C LYS A 154 -8.14 15.54 2.49
N LYS A 155 -9.35 15.90 2.08
CA LYS A 155 -9.73 16.09 0.67
C LYS A 155 -8.75 16.96 -0.11
N ASP A 156 -8.34 18.08 0.46
CA ASP A 156 -7.43 19.01 -0.23
C ASP A 156 -6.06 18.37 -0.50
N LYS A 157 -5.57 17.52 0.42
CA LYS A 157 -4.33 16.78 0.22
C LYS A 157 -4.46 15.68 -0.83
N VAL A 158 -5.60 15.00 -0.87
CA VAL A 158 -5.89 14.03 -1.95
C VAL A 158 -5.90 14.73 -3.31
N ILE A 159 -6.52 15.91 -3.42
CA ILE A 159 -6.52 16.72 -4.64
C ILE A 159 -5.09 17.16 -5.01
N GLU A 160 -4.25 17.50 -4.02
CA GLU A 160 -2.84 17.85 -4.26
C GLU A 160 -2.07 16.67 -4.87
N VAL A 161 -2.25 15.44 -4.33
CA VAL A 161 -1.66 14.23 -4.89
C VAL A 161 -2.14 14.01 -6.33
N LEU A 162 -3.44 14.10 -6.58
CA LEU A 162 -4.01 13.92 -7.93
C LEU A 162 -3.42 14.92 -8.94
N LYS A 163 -3.27 16.19 -8.56
CA LYS A 163 -2.67 17.21 -9.44
C LYS A 163 -1.21 16.91 -9.77
N LYS A 164 -0.44 16.41 -8.79
CA LYS A 164 0.97 16.03 -9.01
C LYS A 164 1.08 14.71 -9.81
N SER A 165 0.13 13.80 -9.65
CA SER A 165 0.06 12.55 -10.41
C SER A 165 -0.39 12.79 -11.87
N GLY A 166 -1.35 13.68 -12.09
CA GLY A 166 -1.94 13.98 -13.42
C GLY A 166 -1.00 14.71 -14.38
N SER A 167 0.11 15.27 -13.92
CA SER A 167 1.11 15.87 -14.82
C SER A 167 1.81 14.84 -15.72
N CYS A 168 1.56 13.55 -15.51
CA CYS A 168 2.04 12.47 -16.37
C CYS A 168 1.09 12.10 -17.53
N LEU A 169 -0.11 12.67 -17.57
CA LEU A 169 -1.10 12.40 -18.62
C LEU A 169 -1.07 13.43 -19.77
N ASP A 170 -0.31 14.52 -19.63
CA ASP A 170 -0.21 15.62 -20.59
C ASP A 170 1.08 15.58 -21.44
N GLN A 171 1.67 14.39 -21.67
CA GLN A 171 2.82 14.23 -22.60
C GLN A 171 2.52 13.23 -23.70
#